data_32669b035153a7f0af7bdd1b1129f08f
#
_entry.id   32669b035153a7f0af7bdd1b1129f08f
#
_cell.length_a   1.000
_cell.length_b   1.000
_cell.length_c   1.000
_cell.angle_alpha   90.00
_cell.angle_beta   90.00
_cell.angle_gamma   90.00
#
_symmetry.space_group_name_H-M   'P 1'
#
loop_
_entity.id
_entity.type
_entity.pdbx_description
1 polymer ?
#
loop_
_entity_poly.entity_id
_entity_poly.type
_entity_poly.pdbx_seq_one_letter_code
_entity_poly.pdbx_strand_id
1 'polypeptide(L)'
;MNDRGMTIRPLDLMKNLALKLAGQNKSKQDQIIELWKKIFEDNLGSHHSIFIRYFFGLQERHIQKSEVYKQYRDVVFNDSANVIIKLKHLDQFSIYFSRCLSGDFGSLDSDFNKALYRLYSTKTIQWYSIGMAVFHISENCRPEIKDWLTRILKATYRLVITQIVRGMGSNRFETYFPVQAKSILESVKDPNTQIDVLKVVLQNLENKLSEISALTTAHIQTALLRKNEVARALCYVMYLDTVGDSVEPKLGLTLEHVIPQTCQYEDWKELYHEVGGKPPYSDEKTIEINRSKEELCYNIGNMILLSSRLNSSVSNLGFGNKKPKYQEATVIDPISIISQSDDLQLNNVSKWTKALVQKRAERISEYLIQAIYK
;
A
#
# COMPACT_ATOMS: atom_id res chain seq x y z
N MET A 1 24.85 -12.28 -39.96
CA MET A 1 23.58 -13.00 -39.80
C MET A 1 22.68 -12.19 -38.90
N ASN A 2 21.57 -11.73 -39.45
CA ASN A 2 20.61 -10.91 -38.72
C ASN A 2 19.79 -11.81 -37.76
N ASP A 3 20.03 -11.72 -36.48
CA ASP A 3 19.08 -12.21 -35.46
C ASP A 3 17.86 -11.31 -35.45
N ARG A 4 16.94 -11.63 -36.33
CA ARG A 4 15.68 -10.93 -36.49
C ARG A 4 14.82 -11.16 -35.27
N GLY A 5 14.65 -10.14 -34.44
CA GLY A 5 13.44 -10.00 -33.68
C GLY A 5 13.52 -10.06 -32.16
N MET A 6 14.65 -10.17 -31.49
CA MET A 6 14.70 -9.89 -30.06
C MET A 6 14.89 -8.38 -29.83
N THR A 7 13.83 -7.74 -29.41
CA THR A 7 13.88 -6.35 -28.93
C THR A 7 14.85 -6.32 -27.74
N ILE A 8 16.03 -5.72 -27.91
CA ILE A 8 16.99 -5.54 -26.81
C ILE A 8 16.27 -4.81 -25.68
N ARG A 9 16.26 -5.40 -24.51
CA ARG A 9 15.56 -4.80 -23.37
C ARG A 9 16.25 -3.48 -23.01
N PRO A 10 15.51 -2.42 -22.65
CA PRO A 10 16.09 -1.14 -22.23
C PRO A 10 17.19 -1.31 -21.17
N LEU A 11 17.04 -2.27 -20.27
CA LEU A 11 18.01 -2.58 -19.22
C LEU A 11 19.35 -3.06 -19.78
N ASP A 12 19.35 -3.91 -20.81
CA ASP A 12 20.56 -4.40 -21.45
C ASP A 12 21.31 -3.26 -22.18
N LEU A 13 20.56 -2.36 -22.82
CA LEU A 13 21.13 -1.16 -23.42
C LEU A 13 21.80 -0.24 -22.38
N MET A 14 21.18 -0.10 -21.23
CA MET A 14 21.70 0.70 -20.12
C MET A 14 23.00 0.08 -19.55
N LYS A 15 23.04 -1.25 -19.36
CA LYS A 15 24.25 -1.98 -18.93
C LYS A 15 25.39 -1.80 -19.91
N ASN A 16 25.11 -2.01 -21.20
CA ASN A 16 26.10 -1.84 -22.25
C ASN A 16 26.64 -0.40 -22.34
N LEU A 17 25.78 0.59 -22.12
CA LEU A 17 26.21 1.99 -22.07
C LEU A 17 27.15 2.25 -20.88
N ALA A 18 26.82 1.75 -19.69
CA ALA A 18 27.67 1.87 -18.51
C ALA A 18 29.05 1.24 -18.74
N LEU A 19 29.10 0.03 -19.30
CA LEU A 19 30.34 -0.67 -19.65
C LEU A 19 31.15 0.07 -20.72
N LYS A 20 30.48 0.65 -21.74
CA LYS A 20 31.13 1.48 -22.77
C LYS A 20 31.79 2.70 -22.15
N LEU A 21 31.18 3.35 -21.18
CA LEU A 21 31.73 4.50 -20.48
C LEU A 21 32.96 4.14 -19.60
N ALA A 22 33.09 2.89 -19.14
CA ALA A 22 34.27 2.41 -18.45
C ALA A 22 35.49 2.25 -19.40
N GLY A 23 35.26 2.21 -20.72
CA GLY A 23 36.30 2.01 -21.73
C GLY A 23 37.03 0.68 -21.53
N GLN A 24 38.39 0.69 -21.66
CA GLN A 24 39.22 -0.50 -21.46
C GLN A 24 39.66 -0.73 -19.99
N ASN A 25 39.14 0.05 -19.04
CA ASN A 25 39.50 -0.10 -17.63
C ASN A 25 38.77 -1.29 -17.02
N LYS A 26 39.46 -2.43 -16.94
CA LYS A 26 38.88 -3.68 -16.44
C LYS A 26 38.38 -3.57 -15.01
N SER A 27 39.07 -2.90 -14.12
CA SER A 27 38.65 -2.70 -12.72
C SER A 27 37.32 -1.92 -12.64
N LYS A 28 37.14 -0.88 -13.49
CA LYS A 28 35.86 -0.17 -13.58
C LYS A 28 34.75 -1.05 -14.17
N GLN A 29 35.06 -1.87 -15.17
CA GLN A 29 34.08 -2.79 -15.76
C GLN A 29 33.61 -3.82 -14.72
N ASP A 30 34.52 -4.40 -13.95
CA ASP A 30 34.19 -5.36 -12.89
C ASP A 30 33.29 -4.74 -11.81
N GLN A 31 33.60 -3.51 -11.36
CA GLN A 31 32.76 -2.75 -10.43
C GLN A 31 31.37 -2.46 -10.99
N ILE A 32 31.26 -2.12 -12.27
CA ILE A 32 29.97 -1.91 -12.94
C ILE A 32 29.15 -3.19 -12.95
N ILE A 33 29.76 -4.33 -13.28
CA ILE A 33 29.10 -5.62 -13.32
C ILE A 33 28.57 -6.01 -11.93
N GLU A 34 29.38 -5.84 -10.90
CA GLU A 34 29.01 -6.13 -9.52
C GLU A 34 27.84 -5.24 -9.04
N LEU A 35 27.96 -3.91 -9.22
CA LEU A 35 26.87 -2.98 -8.86
C LEU A 35 25.61 -3.26 -9.67
N TRP A 36 25.75 -3.60 -10.95
CA TRP A 36 24.61 -3.91 -11.80
C TRP A 36 23.83 -5.14 -11.30
N LYS A 37 24.58 -6.20 -10.96
CA LYS A 37 23.99 -7.41 -10.38
C LYS A 37 23.26 -7.08 -9.08
N LYS A 38 23.92 -6.39 -8.16
CA LYS A 38 23.34 -6.00 -6.89
C LYS A 38 22.04 -5.19 -7.03
N ILE A 39 22.03 -4.19 -7.93
CA ILE A 39 20.88 -3.32 -8.15
C ILE A 39 19.73 -4.09 -8.79
N PHE A 40 19.99 -4.70 -9.94
CA PHE A 40 18.92 -5.16 -10.84
C PHE A 40 18.53 -6.63 -10.64
N GLU A 41 19.44 -7.46 -10.13
CA GLU A 41 19.16 -8.86 -9.84
C GLU A 41 18.81 -9.06 -8.36
N ASP A 42 19.66 -8.61 -7.44
CA ASP A 42 19.51 -8.90 -6.01
C ASP A 42 18.45 -8.00 -5.36
N ASN A 43 18.50 -6.66 -5.56
CA ASN A 43 17.60 -5.71 -4.89
C ASN A 43 16.22 -5.60 -5.57
N LEU A 44 16.17 -5.57 -6.91
CA LEU A 44 14.97 -5.21 -7.67
C LEU A 44 14.26 -6.39 -8.33
N GLY A 45 14.99 -7.43 -8.75
CA GLY A 45 14.43 -8.56 -9.46
C GLY A 45 13.55 -8.13 -10.65
N SER A 46 12.32 -8.60 -10.70
CA SER A 46 11.35 -8.24 -11.77
C SER A 46 10.83 -6.79 -11.71
N HIS A 47 11.10 -6.04 -10.64
CA HIS A 47 10.56 -4.70 -10.40
C HIS A 47 11.42 -3.57 -10.96
N HIS A 48 12.52 -3.87 -11.63
CA HIS A 48 13.49 -2.90 -12.16
C HIS A 48 12.85 -1.83 -13.07
N SER A 49 11.88 -2.18 -13.91
CA SER A 49 11.23 -1.23 -14.81
C SER A 49 10.39 -0.19 -14.06
N ILE A 50 9.76 -0.59 -12.97
CA ILE A 50 8.99 0.31 -12.10
C ILE A 50 9.97 1.22 -11.34
N PHE A 51 10.98 0.65 -10.71
CA PHE A 51 12.00 1.39 -9.98
C PHE A 51 12.61 2.51 -10.83
N ILE A 52 13.07 2.20 -12.04
CA ILE A 52 13.71 3.18 -12.91
C ILE A 52 12.80 4.36 -13.22
N ARG A 53 11.52 4.12 -13.48
CA ARG A 53 10.54 5.20 -13.72
C ARG A 53 10.38 6.11 -12.51
N TYR A 54 10.26 5.54 -11.31
CA TYR A 54 10.13 6.31 -10.08
C TYR A 54 11.42 7.04 -9.73
N PHE A 55 12.58 6.40 -9.90
CA PHE A 55 13.88 7.02 -9.68
C PHE A 55 14.11 8.24 -10.59
N PHE A 56 13.79 8.14 -11.87
CA PHE A 56 13.87 9.30 -12.77
C PHE A 56 12.88 10.41 -12.41
N GLY A 57 11.69 10.04 -11.95
CA GLY A 57 10.72 11.00 -11.44
C GLY A 57 11.26 11.85 -10.29
N LEU A 58 12.17 11.30 -9.48
CA LEU A 58 12.87 12.04 -8.41
C LEU A 58 13.93 13.01 -8.93
N GLN A 59 14.57 12.69 -10.04
CA GLN A 59 15.67 13.49 -10.58
C GLN A 59 15.18 14.65 -11.45
N GLU A 60 14.34 14.36 -12.43
CA GLU A 60 13.94 15.29 -13.48
C GLU A 60 12.43 15.53 -13.52
N ARG A 61 11.71 14.54 -14.00
CA ARG A 61 10.26 14.56 -14.21
C ARG A 61 9.74 13.13 -14.32
N HIS A 62 8.44 12.97 -14.17
CA HIS A 62 7.80 11.71 -14.54
C HIS A 62 8.07 11.38 -16.00
N ILE A 63 8.55 10.16 -16.27
CA ILE A 63 8.86 9.69 -17.63
C ILE A 63 7.98 8.52 -18.04
N GLN A 64 7.65 8.48 -19.32
CA GLN A 64 6.96 7.34 -19.91
C GLN A 64 7.90 6.14 -20.08
N LYS A 65 7.33 4.94 -20.11
CA LYS A 65 8.12 3.69 -20.26
C LYS A 65 9.01 3.71 -21.52
N SER A 66 8.55 4.32 -22.60
CA SER A 66 9.28 4.47 -23.87
C SER A 66 10.48 5.42 -23.78
N GLU A 67 10.49 6.35 -22.82
CA GLU A 67 11.55 7.37 -22.67
C GLU A 67 12.67 6.93 -21.72
N VAL A 68 12.50 5.83 -21.00
CA VAL A 68 13.41 5.37 -19.94
C VAL A 68 14.86 5.29 -20.41
N TYR A 69 15.12 4.63 -21.55
CA TYR A 69 16.49 4.48 -22.05
C TYR A 69 17.11 5.81 -22.45
N LYS A 70 16.35 6.69 -23.12
CA LYS A 70 16.82 8.01 -23.54
C LYS A 70 17.22 8.86 -22.34
N GLN A 71 16.37 8.92 -21.34
CA GLN A 71 16.66 9.66 -20.09
C GLN A 71 17.89 9.09 -19.38
N TYR A 72 18.00 7.78 -19.31
CA TYR A 72 19.14 7.11 -18.68
C TYR A 72 20.46 7.46 -19.36
N ARG A 73 20.47 7.46 -20.69
CA ARG A 73 21.63 7.85 -21.48
C ARG A 73 21.98 9.33 -21.29
N ASP A 74 20.98 10.21 -21.37
CA ASP A 74 21.21 11.65 -21.48
C ASP A 74 21.43 12.30 -20.09
N VAL A 75 20.88 11.71 -19.02
CA VAL A 75 20.94 12.29 -17.67
C VAL A 75 21.88 11.51 -16.74
N VAL A 76 21.74 10.17 -16.69
CA VAL A 76 22.50 9.37 -15.72
C VAL A 76 23.90 9.01 -16.24
N PHE A 77 24.02 8.59 -17.48
CA PHE A 77 25.27 8.13 -18.08
C PHE A 77 25.77 9.04 -19.19
N ASN A 78 25.69 10.32 -18.97
CA ASN A 78 26.22 11.33 -19.88
C ASN A 78 27.73 11.58 -19.74
N ASP A 79 28.37 11.03 -18.69
CA ASP A 79 29.78 11.27 -18.36
C ASP A 79 30.48 10.01 -17.82
N SER A 80 31.62 9.67 -18.43
CA SER A 80 32.43 8.51 -18.07
C SER A 80 33.12 8.64 -16.70
N ALA A 81 33.40 9.88 -16.24
CA ALA A 81 34.10 10.11 -14.98
C ALA A 81 33.21 9.68 -13.77
N ASN A 82 31.91 9.82 -13.88
CA ASN A 82 30.97 9.69 -12.77
C ASN A 82 30.11 8.40 -12.81
N VAL A 83 30.34 7.48 -13.77
CA VAL A 83 29.48 6.29 -13.93
C VAL A 83 29.36 5.45 -12.67
N ILE A 84 30.47 5.24 -11.94
CA ILE A 84 30.46 4.45 -10.69
C ILE A 84 29.71 5.18 -9.57
N ILE A 85 29.89 6.50 -9.45
CA ILE A 85 29.18 7.32 -8.44
C ILE A 85 27.67 7.25 -8.69
N LYS A 86 27.27 7.35 -9.94
CA LYS A 86 25.84 7.28 -10.34
C LYS A 86 25.25 5.89 -10.12
N LEU A 87 26.02 4.81 -10.37
CA LEU A 87 25.59 3.46 -10.04
C LEU A 87 25.46 3.23 -8.52
N LYS A 88 26.39 3.77 -7.71
CA LYS A 88 26.26 3.72 -6.25
C LYS A 88 25.01 4.46 -5.75
N HIS A 89 24.68 5.60 -6.36
CA HIS A 89 23.47 6.32 -6.06
C HIS A 89 22.21 5.51 -6.44
N LEU A 90 22.22 4.86 -7.61
CA LEU A 90 21.17 3.92 -8.00
C LEU A 90 21.06 2.73 -7.04
N ASP A 91 22.18 2.17 -6.58
CA ASP A 91 22.20 1.09 -5.60
C ASP A 91 21.50 1.50 -4.30
N GLN A 92 21.84 2.67 -3.75
CA GLN A 92 21.21 3.19 -2.54
C GLN A 92 19.68 3.33 -2.70
N PHE A 93 19.24 3.94 -3.79
CA PHE A 93 17.79 4.09 -4.05
C PHE A 93 17.09 2.78 -4.36
N SER A 94 17.78 1.79 -4.94
CA SER A 94 17.23 0.44 -5.14
C SER A 94 16.94 -0.26 -3.81
N ILE A 95 17.76 -0.05 -2.80
CA ILE A 95 17.51 -0.54 -1.43
C ILE A 95 16.25 0.12 -0.84
N TYR A 96 16.11 1.44 -0.96
CA TYR A 96 14.93 2.16 -0.46
C TYR A 96 13.64 1.71 -1.16
N PHE A 97 13.72 1.50 -2.48
CA PHE A 97 12.59 0.96 -3.24
C PHE A 97 12.24 -0.46 -2.80
N SER A 98 13.24 -1.32 -2.60
CA SER A 98 13.05 -2.69 -2.12
C SER A 98 12.40 -2.72 -0.74
N ARG A 99 12.77 -1.81 0.18
CA ARG A 99 12.10 -1.65 1.48
C ARG A 99 10.64 -1.26 1.33
N CYS A 100 10.32 -0.31 0.43
CA CYS A 100 8.91 0.03 0.13
C CYS A 100 8.13 -1.18 -0.39
N LEU A 101 8.77 -2.04 -1.20
CA LEU A 101 8.17 -3.20 -1.82
C LEU A 101 7.95 -4.35 -0.83
N SER A 102 8.94 -4.63 0.03
CA SER A 102 8.90 -5.74 0.99
C SER A 102 8.11 -5.41 2.25
N GLY A 103 8.05 -4.14 2.65
CA GLY A 103 7.50 -3.71 3.92
C GLY A 103 8.47 -3.90 5.09
N ASP A 104 9.76 -3.97 4.81
CA ASP A 104 10.80 -4.06 5.83
C ASP A 104 11.10 -2.65 6.41
N PHE A 105 10.37 -2.31 7.47
CA PHE A 105 10.48 -1.01 8.16
C PHE A 105 10.94 -1.14 9.61
N GLY A 106 11.16 -2.37 10.09
CA GLY A 106 11.50 -2.65 11.49
C GLY A 106 10.28 -2.62 12.42
N SER A 107 10.54 -2.51 13.72
CA SER A 107 9.49 -2.48 14.76
C SER A 107 8.62 -1.23 14.69
N LEU A 108 7.44 -1.27 15.36
CA LEU A 108 6.51 -0.14 15.46
C LEU A 108 6.89 0.88 16.57
N ASP A 109 8.15 0.96 16.92
CA ASP A 109 8.68 1.82 17.98
C ASP A 109 8.50 3.33 17.72
N SER A 110 8.06 3.70 16.55
CA SER A 110 7.88 5.09 16.15
C SER A 110 6.68 5.31 15.24
N ASP A 111 6.09 6.49 15.36
CA ASP A 111 5.06 6.98 14.43
C ASP A 111 5.53 6.98 12.96
N PHE A 112 6.83 7.14 12.75
CA PHE A 112 7.44 7.06 11.44
C PHE A 112 7.25 5.67 10.81
N ASN A 113 7.61 4.61 11.52
CA ASN A 113 7.44 3.23 11.04
C ASN A 113 5.96 2.88 10.90
N LYS A 114 5.10 3.30 11.86
CA LYS A 114 3.63 3.13 11.73
C LYS A 114 3.07 3.75 10.45
N ALA A 115 3.52 4.96 10.09
CA ALA A 115 3.08 5.63 8.87
C ALA A 115 3.53 4.89 7.60
N LEU A 116 4.76 4.32 7.58
CA LEU A 116 5.25 3.49 6.49
C LEU A 116 4.42 2.19 6.35
N TYR A 117 4.12 1.50 7.45
CA TYR A 117 3.29 0.29 7.42
C TYR A 117 1.85 0.57 6.96
N ARG A 118 1.27 1.72 7.34
CA ARG A 118 -0.03 2.16 6.82
C ARG A 118 0.01 2.36 5.30
N LEU A 119 1.04 3.01 4.76
CA LEU A 119 1.24 3.15 3.31
C LEU A 119 1.43 1.80 2.62
N TYR A 120 2.28 0.94 3.16
CA TYR A 120 2.50 -0.40 2.63
C TYR A 120 1.22 -1.24 2.57
N SER A 121 0.34 -1.12 3.56
CA SER A 121 -0.93 -1.85 3.62
C SER A 121 -1.85 -1.56 2.44
N THR A 122 -1.72 -0.38 1.82
CA THR A 122 -2.54 0.05 0.67
C THR A 122 -2.22 -0.73 -0.61
N LYS A 123 -1.09 -1.43 -0.67
CA LYS A 123 -0.59 -2.16 -1.85
C LYS A 123 -0.49 -1.33 -3.12
N THR A 124 -0.49 0.00 -3.01
CA THR A 124 -0.25 0.90 -4.13
C THR A 124 1.24 1.21 -4.23
N ILE A 125 1.71 1.48 -5.44
CA ILE A 125 3.12 1.82 -5.68
C ILE A 125 3.36 3.32 -5.82
N GLN A 126 2.30 4.12 -5.93
CA GLN A 126 2.40 5.56 -6.24
C GLN A 126 3.23 6.34 -5.20
N TRP A 127 3.15 5.94 -3.93
CA TRP A 127 3.87 6.60 -2.84
C TRP A 127 5.37 6.25 -2.76
N TYR A 128 5.86 5.29 -3.58
CA TYR A 128 7.26 4.82 -3.49
C TYR A 128 8.28 5.93 -3.77
N SER A 129 7.95 6.93 -4.60
CA SER A 129 8.81 8.10 -4.76
C SER A 129 8.98 8.88 -3.45
N ILE A 130 7.88 9.14 -2.72
CA ILE A 130 7.93 9.75 -1.38
C ILE A 130 8.72 8.85 -0.42
N GLY A 131 8.44 7.53 -0.40
CA GLY A 131 9.14 6.56 0.43
C GLY A 131 10.65 6.57 0.24
N MET A 132 11.12 6.52 -1.01
CA MET A 132 12.54 6.58 -1.34
C MET A 132 13.19 7.89 -0.87
N ALA A 133 12.54 9.03 -1.10
CA ALA A 133 13.04 10.33 -0.66
C ALA A 133 13.11 10.44 0.87
N VAL A 134 12.08 9.96 1.55
CA VAL A 134 12.01 9.94 3.02
C VAL A 134 13.10 9.03 3.61
N PHE A 135 13.31 7.83 3.08
CA PHE A 135 14.40 6.95 3.54
C PHE A 135 15.75 7.60 3.36
N HIS A 136 16.01 8.19 2.19
CA HIS A 136 17.28 8.85 1.91
C HIS A 136 17.63 9.93 2.96
N ILE A 137 16.63 10.72 3.38
CA ILE A 137 16.86 11.78 4.37
C ILE A 137 16.90 11.21 5.79
N SER A 138 16.05 10.22 6.10
CA SER A 138 15.89 9.73 7.47
C SER A 138 17.08 8.99 8.04
N GLU A 139 18.00 8.47 7.22
CA GLU A 139 19.15 7.66 7.67
C GLU A 139 20.07 8.42 8.62
N ASN A 140 20.26 9.74 8.43
CA ASN A 140 21.16 10.55 9.24
C ASN A 140 20.56 11.90 9.62
N CYS A 141 19.24 11.99 9.76
CA CYS A 141 18.57 13.26 10.05
C CYS A 141 18.44 13.54 11.55
N ARG A 142 18.31 14.81 11.90
CA ARG A 142 17.93 15.27 13.25
C ARG A 142 16.51 14.78 13.58
N PRO A 143 16.19 14.52 14.86
CA PRO A 143 14.84 14.08 15.28
C PRO A 143 13.71 14.98 14.78
N GLU A 144 13.92 16.30 14.78
CA GLU A 144 12.97 17.28 14.28
C GLU A 144 12.63 17.07 12.78
N ILE A 145 13.64 16.77 11.96
CA ILE A 145 13.43 16.45 10.54
C ILE A 145 12.61 15.17 10.41
N LYS A 146 12.91 14.15 11.23
CA LYS A 146 12.17 12.88 11.23
C LYS A 146 10.68 13.10 11.57
N ASP A 147 10.36 14.03 12.47
CA ASP A 147 8.95 14.41 12.77
C ASP A 147 8.26 15.00 11.52
N TRP A 148 8.91 15.93 10.80
CA TRP A 148 8.34 16.47 9.55
C TRP A 148 8.14 15.40 8.48
N LEU A 149 9.11 14.48 8.31
CA LEU A 149 8.98 13.34 7.40
C LEU A 149 7.81 12.44 7.80
N THR A 150 7.60 12.21 9.10
CA THR A 150 6.45 11.46 9.62
C THR A 150 5.13 12.10 9.24
N ARG A 151 5.00 13.41 9.40
CA ARG A 151 3.80 14.18 8.99
C ARG A 151 3.55 14.08 7.48
N ILE A 152 4.61 14.16 6.67
CA ILE A 152 4.53 13.97 5.22
C ILE A 152 4.05 12.57 4.86
N LEU A 153 4.56 11.52 5.52
CA LEU A 153 4.09 10.14 5.32
C LEU A 153 2.61 9.98 5.71
N LYS A 154 2.18 10.57 6.85
CA LYS A 154 0.77 10.57 7.27
C LYS A 154 -0.12 11.28 6.24
N ALA A 155 0.28 12.44 5.73
CA ALA A 155 -0.46 13.17 4.70
C ALA A 155 -0.52 12.39 3.37
N THR A 156 0.59 11.75 2.97
CA THR A 156 0.64 10.87 1.80
C THR A 156 -0.33 9.70 1.96
N TYR A 157 -0.35 9.06 3.14
CA TYR A 157 -1.29 7.98 3.44
C TYR A 157 -2.76 8.44 3.32
N ARG A 158 -3.11 9.61 3.86
CA ARG A 158 -4.46 10.19 3.75
C ARG A 158 -4.90 10.35 2.29
N LEU A 159 -4.00 10.82 1.43
CA LEU A 159 -4.26 10.94 -0.02
C LEU A 159 -4.49 9.58 -0.66
N VAL A 160 -3.59 8.63 -0.41
CA VAL A 160 -3.67 7.28 -1.01
C VAL A 160 -4.91 6.54 -0.55
N ILE A 161 -5.20 6.51 0.76
CA ILE A 161 -6.38 5.80 1.28
C ILE A 161 -7.68 6.43 0.79
N THR A 162 -7.74 7.77 0.69
CA THR A 162 -8.89 8.49 0.14
C THR A 162 -9.12 8.11 -1.32
N GLN A 163 -8.06 8.08 -2.13
CA GLN A 163 -8.13 7.69 -3.53
C GLN A 163 -8.70 6.28 -3.69
N ILE A 164 -8.17 5.29 -2.96
CA ILE A 164 -8.55 3.89 -3.15
C ILE A 164 -9.96 3.59 -2.62
N VAL A 165 -10.34 4.16 -1.47
CA VAL A 165 -11.69 3.97 -0.89
C VAL A 165 -12.75 4.59 -1.77
N ARG A 166 -12.49 5.76 -2.35
CA ARG A 166 -13.42 6.44 -3.26
C ARG A 166 -13.38 5.90 -4.70
N GLY A 167 -12.58 4.86 -4.98
CA GLY A 167 -12.49 4.26 -6.31
C GLY A 167 -11.94 5.19 -7.39
N MET A 168 -11.13 6.19 -7.01
CA MET A 168 -10.49 7.09 -7.97
C MET A 168 -9.40 6.35 -8.76
N GLY A 169 -9.12 6.79 -9.99
CA GLY A 169 -8.13 6.17 -10.88
C GLY A 169 -6.76 5.99 -10.23
N SER A 170 -6.15 4.83 -10.46
CA SER A 170 -4.91 4.41 -9.81
C SER A 170 -3.68 5.27 -10.13
N ASN A 171 -3.71 6.05 -11.22
CA ASN A 171 -2.60 6.90 -11.68
C ASN A 171 -2.75 8.38 -11.27
N ARG A 172 -3.74 8.71 -10.45
CA ARG A 172 -4.05 10.09 -10.08
C ARG A 172 -2.86 10.87 -9.51
N PHE A 173 -1.99 10.19 -8.75
CA PHE A 173 -0.83 10.80 -8.10
C PHE A 173 0.51 10.39 -8.72
N GLU A 174 0.50 9.70 -9.85
CA GLU A 174 1.72 9.17 -10.50
C GLU A 174 2.70 10.28 -10.91
N THR A 175 2.19 11.46 -11.27
CA THR A 175 3.01 12.65 -11.57
C THR A 175 3.18 13.57 -10.36
N TYR A 176 2.23 13.56 -9.43
CA TYR A 176 2.21 14.46 -8.29
C TYR A 176 3.24 14.09 -7.21
N PHE A 177 3.26 12.82 -6.78
CA PHE A 177 4.17 12.38 -5.74
C PHE A 177 5.67 12.50 -6.11
N PRO A 178 6.12 12.21 -7.34
CA PRO A 178 7.51 12.46 -7.71
C PRO A 178 7.95 13.92 -7.55
N VAL A 179 7.09 14.89 -7.85
CA VAL A 179 7.38 16.32 -7.65
C VAL A 179 7.59 16.63 -6.17
N GLN A 180 6.71 16.15 -5.30
CA GLN A 180 6.85 16.34 -3.84
C GLN A 180 8.11 15.62 -3.31
N ALA A 181 8.39 14.42 -3.79
CA ALA A 181 9.57 13.66 -3.43
C ALA A 181 10.87 14.36 -3.85
N LYS A 182 10.91 14.97 -5.03
CA LYS A 182 12.03 15.80 -5.49
C LYS A 182 12.26 16.97 -4.54
N SER A 183 11.20 17.68 -4.13
CA SER A 183 11.31 18.77 -3.16
C SER A 183 11.86 18.28 -1.81
N ILE A 184 11.44 17.09 -1.34
CA ILE A 184 11.99 16.47 -0.14
C ILE A 184 13.50 16.25 -0.29
N LEU A 185 13.96 15.66 -1.41
CA LEU A 185 15.39 15.44 -1.66
C LEU A 185 16.18 16.74 -1.78
N GLU A 186 15.58 17.78 -2.36
CA GLU A 186 16.23 19.08 -2.49
C GLU A 186 16.38 19.81 -1.15
N SER A 187 15.56 19.50 -0.16
CA SER A 187 15.61 20.13 1.17
C SER A 187 16.95 19.96 1.89
N VAL A 188 17.72 18.92 1.58
CA VAL A 188 19.04 18.69 2.19
C VAL A 188 20.16 19.59 1.66
N LYS A 189 19.92 20.30 0.55
CA LYS A 189 20.93 21.18 -0.05
C LYS A 189 21.27 22.38 0.84
N ASP A 190 20.31 22.84 1.63
CA ASP A 190 20.51 23.90 2.61
C ASP A 190 19.87 23.52 3.96
N PRO A 191 20.69 23.18 4.96
CA PRO A 191 20.18 22.81 6.29
C PRO A 191 19.37 23.91 7.00
N ASN A 192 19.56 25.17 6.63
CA ASN A 192 18.85 26.30 7.27
C ASN A 192 17.40 26.41 6.77
N THR A 193 17.13 26.05 5.53
CA THR A 193 15.80 26.09 4.90
C THR A 193 15.11 24.73 4.84
N GLN A 194 15.78 23.66 5.26
CA GLN A 194 15.28 22.30 5.17
C GLN A 194 13.86 22.13 5.73
N ILE A 195 13.62 22.65 6.95
CA ILE A 195 12.31 22.55 7.61
C ILE A 195 11.25 23.31 6.82
N ASP A 196 11.56 24.49 6.30
CA ASP A 196 10.60 25.30 5.56
C ASP A 196 10.20 24.64 4.24
N VAL A 197 11.14 24.01 3.57
CA VAL A 197 10.82 23.18 2.38
C VAL A 197 9.89 22.00 2.74
N LEU A 198 10.15 21.30 3.85
CA LEU A 198 9.31 20.18 4.30
C LEU A 198 7.90 20.65 4.70
N LYS A 199 7.78 21.86 5.33
CA LYS A 199 6.47 22.50 5.59
C LYS A 199 5.68 22.74 4.31
N VAL A 200 6.35 23.28 3.28
CA VAL A 200 5.71 23.51 1.96
C VAL A 200 5.23 22.22 1.34
N VAL A 201 6.05 21.16 1.40
CA VAL A 201 5.66 19.82 0.90
C VAL A 201 4.42 19.31 1.65
N LEU A 202 4.40 19.39 2.98
CA LEU A 202 3.24 19.00 3.78
C LEU A 202 1.99 19.80 3.39
N GLN A 203 2.10 21.13 3.30
CA GLN A 203 1.00 22.01 2.90
C GLN A 203 0.45 21.64 1.50
N ASN A 204 1.33 21.32 0.54
CA ASN A 204 0.91 20.88 -0.79
C ASN A 204 0.09 19.58 -0.73
N LEU A 205 0.52 18.60 0.09
CA LEU A 205 -0.21 17.34 0.27
C LEU A 205 -1.58 17.57 0.91
N GLU A 206 -1.68 18.45 1.92
CA GLU A 206 -2.94 18.79 2.59
C GLU A 206 -3.88 19.57 1.68
N ASN A 207 -3.37 20.51 0.90
CA ASN A 207 -4.15 21.23 -0.13
C ASN A 207 -4.70 20.23 -1.16
N LYS A 208 -3.88 19.26 -1.58
CA LYS A 208 -4.31 18.21 -2.52
C LYS A 208 -5.40 17.30 -1.93
N LEU A 209 -5.34 17.01 -0.63
CA LEU A 209 -6.40 16.29 0.06
C LEU A 209 -7.70 17.08 0.09
N SER A 210 -7.63 18.38 0.32
CA SER A 210 -8.80 19.29 0.31
C SER A 210 -9.46 19.33 -1.08
N GLU A 211 -8.66 19.36 -2.17
CA GLU A 211 -9.17 19.31 -3.55
C GLU A 211 -9.97 18.05 -3.87
N ILE A 212 -9.57 16.90 -3.34
CA ILE A 212 -10.24 15.62 -3.61
C ILE A 212 -11.34 15.31 -2.59
N SER A 213 -11.55 16.17 -1.62
CA SER A 213 -12.45 16.00 -0.47
C SER A 213 -12.07 14.78 0.40
N ALA A 214 -11.78 15.01 1.65
CA ALA A 214 -11.43 14.00 2.64
C ALA A 214 -12.50 12.89 2.77
N LEU A 215 -12.10 11.72 3.28
CA LEU A 215 -13.04 10.66 3.62
C LEU A 215 -13.96 11.06 4.76
N THR A 216 -15.18 10.58 4.67
CA THR A 216 -16.17 10.64 5.75
C THR A 216 -16.57 9.23 6.18
N THR A 217 -17.22 9.10 7.32
CA THR A 217 -17.81 7.83 7.77
C THR A 217 -18.73 7.24 6.72
N ALA A 218 -19.58 8.06 6.09
CA ALA A 218 -20.49 7.63 5.03
C ALA A 218 -19.76 7.00 3.84
N HIS A 219 -18.59 7.54 3.44
CA HIS A 219 -17.79 6.96 2.37
C HIS A 219 -17.32 5.54 2.70
N ILE A 220 -16.95 5.27 3.95
CA ILE A 220 -16.49 3.94 4.37
C ILE A 220 -17.66 2.98 4.57
N GLN A 221 -18.74 3.43 5.19
CA GLN A 221 -19.96 2.63 5.43
C GLN A 221 -20.60 2.13 4.14
N THR A 222 -20.64 2.99 3.11
CA THR A 222 -21.29 2.68 1.83
C THR A 222 -20.35 2.15 0.76
N ALA A 223 -19.05 2.14 1.02
CA ALA A 223 -18.09 1.61 0.06
C ALA A 223 -18.29 0.12 -0.17
N LEU A 224 -18.47 -0.26 -1.43
CA LEU A 224 -18.41 -1.65 -1.85
C LEU A 224 -16.93 -2.04 -2.01
N LEU A 225 -16.38 -2.66 -0.98
CA LEU A 225 -14.95 -3.00 -0.90
C LEU A 225 -14.65 -4.29 -1.68
N ARG A 226 -15.00 -4.30 -2.97
CA ARG A 226 -14.79 -5.47 -3.87
C ARG A 226 -13.31 -5.79 -4.08
N LYS A 227 -12.43 -4.80 -3.92
CA LYS A 227 -10.98 -5.00 -3.95
C LYS A 227 -10.50 -5.37 -2.55
N ASN A 228 -10.15 -6.62 -2.36
CA ASN A 228 -9.68 -7.13 -1.06
C ASN A 228 -8.50 -6.33 -0.48
N GLU A 229 -7.67 -5.73 -1.34
CA GLU A 229 -6.55 -4.89 -0.92
C GLU A 229 -7.02 -3.63 -0.19
N VAL A 230 -8.12 -2.99 -0.65
CA VAL A 230 -8.69 -1.79 -0.02
C VAL A 230 -9.27 -2.11 1.35
N ALA A 231 -10.10 -3.15 1.41
CA ALA A 231 -10.69 -3.61 2.67
C ALA A 231 -9.61 -4.04 3.67
N ARG A 232 -8.63 -4.80 3.19
CA ARG A 232 -7.48 -5.22 3.99
C ARG A 232 -6.71 -4.02 4.53
N ALA A 233 -6.47 -2.99 3.71
CA ALA A 233 -5.78 -1.78 4.13
C ALA A 233 -6.52 -1.08 5.28
N LEU A 234 -7.84 -0.95 5.21
CA LEU A 234 -8.65 -0.37 6.27
C LEU A 234 -8.59 -1.19 7.57
N CYS A 235 -8.79 -2.51 7.50
CA CYS A 235 -8.68 -3.38 8.68
C CYS A 235 -7.24 -3.39 9.24
N TYR A 236 -6.23 -3.29 8.38
CA TYR A 236 -4.83 -3.31 8.79
C TYR A 236 -4.42 -2.05 9.58
N VAL A 237 -4.99 -0.88 9.26
CA VAL A 237 -4.80 0.34 10.06
C VAL A 237 -5.23 0.11 11.51
N MET A 238 -6.40 -0.50 11.70
CA MET A 238 -6.90 -0.81 13.04
C MET A 238 -5.99 -1.82 13.75
N TYR A 239 -5.54 -2.86 13.04
CA TYR A 239 -4.58 -3.83 13.57
C TYR A 239 -3.28 -3.16 14.05
N LEU A 240 -2.71 -2.22 13.27
CA LEU A 240 -1.49 -1.52 13.65
C LEU A 240 -1.62 -0.74 14.96
N ASP A 241 -2.83 -0.30 15.30
CA ASP A 241 -3.10 0.40 16.56
C ASP A 241 -3.11 -0.55 17.78
N THR A 242 -3.15 -1.88 17.56
CA THR A 242 -3.11 -2.90 18.63
C THR A 242 -1.76 -3.56 18.81
N VAL A 243 -0.86 -3.40 17.84
CA VAL A 243 0.48 -3.99 17.92
C VAL A 243 1.35 -3.15 18.84
N GLY A 244 1.98 -3.79 19.80
CA GLY A 244 2.91 -3.13 20.73
C GLY A 244 4.12 -2.51 19.98
N ASP A 245 4.63 -1.43 20.52
CA ASP A 245 5.67 -0.61 19.87
C ASP A 245 6.96 -1.38 19.53
N SER A 246 7.28 -2.40 20.32
CA SER A 246 8.50 -3.23 20.12
C SER A 246 8.27 -4.44 19.21
N VAL A 247 7.10 -4.57 18.61
CA VAL A 247 6.72 -5.74 17.81
C VAL A 247 6.67 -5.38 16.33
N GLU A 248 7.23 -6.24 15.51
CA GLU A 248 7.10 -6.17 14.07
C GLU A 248 5.70 -6.65 13.63
N PRO A 249 4.95 -5.87 12.84
CA PRO A 249 3.59 -6.24 12.49
C PRO A 249 3.55 -7.43 11.54
N LYS A 250 2.54 -8.29 11.68
CA LYS A 250 2.33 -9.45 10.80
C LYS A 250 1.86 -9.01 9.43
N LEU A 251 2.71 -9.05 8.42
CA LEU A 251 2.39 -8.67 7.04
C LEU A 251 1.52 -9.69 6.30
N GLY A 252 1.52 -10.94 6.74
CA GLY A 252 0.84 -12.07 6.09
C GLY A 252 -0.64 -12.26 6.45
N LEU A 253 -1.27 -11.30 7.15
CA LEU A 253 -2.70 -11.37 7.44
C LEU A 253 -3.53 -11.23 6.17
N THR A 254 -4.57 -12.06 6.04
CA THR A 254 -5.50 -12.08 4.91
C THR A 254 -6.89 -11.59 5.33
N LEU A 255 -7.61 -10.99 4.39
CA LEU A 255 -8.98 -10.57 4.62
C LEU A 255 -9.91 -11.77 4.56
N GLU A 256 -10.80 -11.85 5.53
CA GLU A 256 -11.91 -12.79 5.58
C GLU A 256 -13.24 -12.04 5.48
N HIS A 257 -14.13 -12.54 4.63
CA HIS A 257 -15.52 -12.14 4.55
C HIS A 257 -16.36 -13.11 5.41
N VAL A 258 -16.86 -12.68 6.55
CA VAL A 258 -17.64 -13.56 7.44
C VAL A 258 -18.86 -14.10 6.70
N ILE A 259 -19.67 -13.24 6.03
CA ILE A 259 -20.59 -13.67 4.96
C ILE A 259 -19.73 -13.88 3.72
N PRO A 260 -19.57 -15.11 3.21
CA PRO A 260 -18.69 -15.38 2.10
C PRO A 260 -19.25 -14.85 0.78
N GLN A 261 -18.39 -14.66 -0.21
CA GLN A 261 -18.78 -14.25 -1.57
C GLN A 261 -19.77 -15.25 -2.19
N THR A 262 -19.59 -16.53 -1.89
CA THR A 262 -20.50 -17.60 -2.30
C THR A 262 -21.07 -18.26 -1.06
N CYS A 263 -22.35 -17.97 -0.74
CA CYS A 263 -23.03 -18.57 0.39
C CYS A 263 -24.22 -19.40 -0.10
N GLN A 264 -24.39 -20.59 0.49
CA GLN A 264 -25.50 -21.49 0.22
C GLN A 264 -26.66 -21.16 1.15
N TYR A 265 -27.91 -21.33 0.68
CA TYR A 265 -29.12 -21.09 1.50
C TYR A 265 -29.08 -21.90 2.79
N GLU A 266 -28.73 -23.18 2.73
CA GLU A 266 -28.78 -24.09 3.88
C GLU A 266 -27.85 -23.64 5.03
N ASP A 267 -26.72 -23.03 4.71
CA ASP A 267 -25.75 -22.53 5.69
C ASP A 267 -26.07 -21.12 6.20
N TRP A 268 -26.88 -20.34 5.45
CA TRP A 268 -27.13 -18.93 5.69
C TRP A 268 -28.63 -18.56 5.68
N LYS A 269 -29.52 -19.46 6.18
CA LYS A 269 -30.99 -19.31 6.13
C LYS A 269 -31.48 -17.98 6.67
N GLU A 270 -30.95 -17.52 7.81
CA GLU A 270 -31.37 -16.26 8.43
C GLU A 270 -31.03 -15.06 7.55
N LEU A 271 -29.82 -15.03 6.98
CA LEU A 271 -29.44 -13.98 6.04
C LEU A 271 -30.36 -13.95 4.82
N TYR A 272 -30.66 -15.12 4.25
CA TYR A 272 -31.57 -15.19 3.10
C TYR A 272 -32.98 -14.71 3.45
N HIS A 273 -33.50 -15.03 4.66
CA HIS A 273 -34.76 -14.50 5.13
C HIS A 273 -34.80 -12.98 5.28
N GLU A 274 -33.67 -12.38 5.73
CA GLU A 274 -33.53 -10.92 5.82
C GLU A 274 -33.46 -10.22 4.47
N VAL A 275 -32.91 -10.86 3.43
CA VAL A 275 -32.68 -10.23 2.11
C VAL A 275 -33.72 -10.62 1.07
N GLY A 276 -34.52 -11.66 1.25
CA GLY A 276 -35.53 -12.04 0.25
C GLY A 276 -36.31 -13.33 0.46
N GLY A 277 -35.97 -14.11 1.50
CA GLY A 277 -36.65 -15.36 1.83
C GLY A 277 -36.04 -16.63 1.22
N LYS A 278 -36.79 -17.70 1.17
CA LYS A 278 -36.30 -19.02 0.70
C LYS A 278 -36.37 -19.14 -0.83
N PRO A 279 -35.30 -19.69 -1.49
CA PRO A 279 -35.37 -20.01 -2.90
C PRO A 279 -36.41 -21.18 -3.17
N PRO A 280 -36.90 -21.35 -4.43
CA PRO A 280 -36.51 -20.61 -5.64
C PRO A 280 -37.17 -19.22 -5.74
N TYR A 281 -36.49 -18.32 -6.46
CA TYR A 281 -36.98 -16.96 -6.70
C TYR A 281 -37.31 -16.76 -8.18
N SER A 282 -38.13 -15.73 -8.51
CA SER A 282 -38.21 -15.17 -9.85
C SER A 282 -36.84 -14.57 -10.26
N ASP A 283 -36.63 -14.39 -11.55
CA ASP A 283 -35.35 -13.83 -12.05
C ASP A 283 -35.10 -12.42 -11.48
N GLU A 284 -36.15 -11.58 -11.44
CA GLU A 284 -36.04 -10.22 -10.88
C GLU A 284 -35.64 -10.25 -9.40
N LYS A 285 -36.27 -11.11 -8.60
CA LYS A 285 -35.98 -11.24 -7.18
C LYS A 285 -34.61 -11.85 -6.93
N THR A 286 -34.13 -12.72 -7.79
CA THR A 286 -32.79 -13.28 -7.75
C THR A 286 -31.74 -12.18 -7.91
N ILE A 287 -31.94 -11.22 -8.82
CA ILE A 287 -31.05 -10.08 -9.03
C ILE A 287 -31.02 -9.20 -7.77
N GLU A 288 -32.17 -8.88 -7.19
CA GLU A 288 -32.27 -8.06 -5.98
C GLU A 288 -31.56 -8.71 -4.78
N ILE A 289 -31.80 -10.00 -4.57
CA ILE A 289 -31.18 -10.76 -3.48
C ILE A 289 -29.67 -10.84 -3.66
N ASN A 290 -29.19 -11.12 -4.87
CA ASN A 290 -27.74 -11.17 -5.15
C ASN A 290 -27.09 -9.82 -4.92
N ARG A 291 -27.74 -8.71 -5.30
CA ARG A 291 -27.26 -7.36 -5.02
C ARG A 291 -27.19 -7.10 -3.51
N SER A 292 -28.24 -7.41 -2.76
CA SER A 292 -28.26 -7.23 -1.30
C SER A 292 -27.20 -8.07 -0.59
N LYS A 293 -26.96 -9.30 -1.04
CA LYS A 293 -25.87 -10.16 -0.53
C LYS A 293 -24.51 -9.58 -0.86
N GLU A 294 -24.32 -9.07 -2.06
CA GLU A 294 -23.07 -8.42 -2.48
C GLU A 294 -22.78 -7.18 -1.64
N GLU A 295 -23.77 -6.34 -1.40
CA GLU A 295 -23.65 -5.16 -0.54
C GLU A 295 -23.22 -5.53 0.89
N LEU A 296 -23.74 -6.62 1.44
CA LEU A 296 -23.35 -7.11 2.76
C LEU A 296 -21.96 -7.77 2.77
N CYS A 297 -21.68 -8.59 1.77
CA CYS A 297 -20.40 -9.30 1.67
C CYS A 297 -19.22 -8.33 1.60
N TYR A 298 -19.34 -7.29 0.78
CA TYR A 298 -18.27 -6.29 0.58
C TYR A 298 -18.36 -5.08 1.53
N ASN A 299 -19.17 -5.14 2.56
CA ASN A 299 -19.26 -4.12 3.59
C ASN A 299 -18.14 -4.28 4.63
N ILE A 300 -17.57 -3.16 5.10
CA ILE A 300 -16.50 -3.18 6.11
C ILE A 300 -16.91 -3.89 7.41
N GLY A 301 -18.18 -3.84 7.77
CA GLY A 301 -18.73 -4.52 8.96
C GLY A 301 -18.70 -6.04 8.87
N ASN A 302 -18.56 -6.59 7.66
CA ASN A 302 -18.45 -8.02 7.39
C ASN A 302 -17.02 -8.55 7.37
N MET A 303 -16.02 -7.69 7.63
CA MET A 303 -14.63 -8.00 7.37
C MET A 303 -13.83 -8.16 8.66
N ILE A 304 -12.90 -9.13 8.65
CA ILE A 304 -11.93 -9.39 9.72
C ILE A 304 -10.59 -9.80 9.09
N LEU A 305 -9.51 -9.77 9.86
CA LEU A 305 -8.21 -10.27 9.42
C LEU A 305 -7.88 -11.60 10.09
N LEU A 306 -7.39 -12.55 9.30
CA LEU A 306 -7.01 -13.89 9.73
C LEU A 306 -5.61 -14.24 9.19
N SER A 307 -4.98 -15.26 9.81
CA SER A 307 -3.87 -15.94 9.16
C SER A 307 -4.35 -16.65 7.88
N SER A 308 -3.49 -16.74 6.87
CA SER A 308 -3.81 -17.41 5.60
C SER A 308 -4.31 -18.86 5.80
N ARG A 309 -3.68 -19.61 6.71
CA ARG A 309 -4.08 -20.98 7.05
C ARG A 309 -5.52 -21.06 7.59
N LEU A 310 -5.88 -20.16 8.51
CA LEU A 310 -7.23 -20.15 9.10
C LEU A 310 -8.25 -19.74 8.05
N ASN A 311 -7.96 -18.71 7.25
CA ASN A 311 -8.84 -18.23 6.18
C ASN A 311 -9.20 -19.36 5.20
N SER A 312 -8.22 -20.14 4.75
CA SER A 312 -8.47 -21.33 3.91
C SER A 312 -9.37 -22.39 4.58
N SER A 313 -9.31 -22.51 5.90
CA SER A 313 -10.09 -23.52 6.65
C SER A 313 -11.55 -23.12 6.87
N VAL A 314 -11.86 -21.84 6.93
CA VAL A 314 -13.25 -21.34 7.14
C VAL A 314 -14.01 -21.20 5.84
N SER A 315 -13.36 -20.84 4.74
CA SER A 315 -13.94 -20.80 3.39
C SER A 315 -15.41 -20.30 3.35
N ASN A 316 -16.29 -21.03 2.68
CA ASN A 316 -17.71 -20.67 2.50
C ASN A 316 -18.66 -21.24 3.58
N LEU A 317 -18.14 -21.73 4.70
CA LEU A 317 -18.94 -22.30 5.78
C LEU A 317 -19.95 -21.29 6.34
N GLY A 318 -21.06 -21.80 6.88
CA GLY A 318 -22.01 -21.01 7.67
C GLY A 318 -21.40 -20.46 8.95
N PHE A 319 -21.96 -19.37 9.48
CA PHE A 319 -21.40 -18.68 10.65
C PHE A 319 -21.23 -19.60 11.88
N GLY A 320 -22.20 -20.47 12.12
CA GLY A 320 -22.13 -21.44 13.22
C GLY A 320 -20.90 -22.37 13.15
N ASN A 321 -20.48 -22.73 11.94
CA ASN A 321 -19.30 -23.57 11.69
C ASN A 321 -17.98 -22.76 11.64
N LYS A 322 -18.06 -21.49 11.29
CA LYS A 322 -16.90 -20.57 11.29
C LYS A 322 -16.52 -20.12 12.70
N LYS A 323 -17.53 -19.81 13.54
CA LYS A 323 -17.34 -19.23 14.87
C LYS A 323 -16.40 -20.03 15.77
N PRO A 324 -16.50 -21.36 15.94
CA PRO A 324 -15.54 -22.13 16.73
C PRO A 324 -14.10 -22.00 16.21
N LYS A 325 -13.91 -22.00 14.87
CA LYS A 325 -12.59 -21.86 14.27
C LYS A 325 -11.98 -20.48 14.51
N TYR A 326 -12.78 -19.43 14.58
CA TYR A 326 -12.32 -18.09 14.93
C TYR A 326 -11.81 -18.00 16.37
N GLN A 327 -12.27 -18.84 17.27
CA GLN A 327 -11.82 -18.89 18.67
C GLN A 327 -10.46 -19.59 18.84
N GLU A 328 -10.06 -20.43 17.90
CA GLU A 328 -8.81 -21.23 17.98
C GLU A 328 -7.55 -20.46 17.55
N ALA A 329 -7.67 -19.29 16.95
CA ALA A 329 -6.55 -18.63 16.28
C ALA A 329 -6.49 -17.13 16.53
N THR A 330 -5.38 -16.55 16.11
CA THR A 330 -5.21 -15.10 16.08
C THR A 330 -6.14 -14.50 15.03
N VAL A 331 -7.30 -14.06 15.46
CA VAL A 331 -8.30 -13.33 14.70
C VAL A 331 -8.21 -11.86 15.09
N ILE A 332 -8.15 -10.98 14.10
CA ILE A 332 -8.21 -9.55 14.30
C ILE A 332 -9.63 -9.09 13.92
N ASP A 333 -10.49 -9.02 14.92
CA ASP A 333 -11.82 -8.45 14.78
C ASP A 333 -11.73 -6.92 14.98
N PRO A 334 -12.07 -6.09 13.98
CA PRO A 334 -12.07 -4.64 14.11
C PRO A 334 -12.85 -4.12 15.34
N ILE A 335 -13.95 -4.76 15.70
CA ILE A 335 -14.75 -4.33 16.87
C ILE A 335 -14.01 -4.58 18.18
N SER A 336 -13.27 -5.67 18.31
CA SER A 336 -12.49 -5.93 19.52
C SER A 336 -11.37 -4.91 19.77
N ILE A 337 -10.93 -4.22 18.72
CA ILE A 337 -9.96 -3.12 18.79
C ILE A 337 -10.62 -1.86 19.35
N ILE A 338 -11.86 -1.61 18.98
CA ILE A 338 -12.61 -0.41 19.41
C ILE A 338 -13.01 -0.51 20.87
N SER A 339 -13.48 -1.68 21.31
CA SER A 339 -13.94 -1.94 22.66
C SER A 339 -13.80 -3.42 23.02
N GLN A 340 -13.23 -3.70 24.19
CA GLN A 340 -13.04 -5.09 24.67
C GLN A 340 -14.34 -5.77 25.14
N SER A 341 -15.41 -5.01 25.38
CA SER A 341 -16.69 -5.51 25.92
C SER A 341 -17.90 -5.23 25.02
N ASP A 342 -17.67 -4.96 23.73
CA ASP A 342 -18.75 -4.63 22.79
C ASP A 342 -19.55 -5.89 22.40
N ASP A 343 -20.87 -5.81 22.42
CA ASP A 343 -21.79 -6.87 22.02
C ASP A 343 -21.72 -7.20 20.51
N LEU A 344 -21.14 -6.32 19.72
CA LEU A 344 -20.92 -6.50 18.27
C LEU A 344 -19.66 -7.31 17.93
N GLN A 345 -18.86 -7.71 18.93
CA GLN A 345 -17.68 -8.53 18.69
C GLN A 345 -18.04 -9.91 18.12
N LEU A 346 -17.17 -10.42 17.26
CA LEU A 346 -17.28 -11.73 16.63
C LEU A 346 -17.60 -12.86 17.62
N ASN A 347 -16.93 -12.84 18.78
CA ASN A 347 -17.10 -13.88 19.79
C ASN A 347 -18.39 -13.76 20.61
N ASN A 348 -18.97 -12.57 20.70
CA ASN A 348 -20.17 -12.30 21.50
C ASN A 348 -21.46 -12.55 20.73
N VAL A 349 -21.45 -12.47 19.40
CA VAL A 349 -22.64 -12.66 18.57
C VAL A 349 -22.95 -14.14 18.34
N SER A 350 -24.23 -14.51 18.39
CA SER A 350 -24.71 -15.86 18.08
C SER A 350 -25.06 -16.06 16.61
N LYS A 351 -25.40 -14.97 15.90
CA LYS A 351 -25.81 -14.96 14.50
C LYS A 351 -25.17 -13.80 13.75
N TRP A 352 -24.90 -14.01 12.48
CA TRP A 352 -24.34 -12.97 11.63
C TRP A 352 -25.43 -12.45 10.68
N THR A 353 -26.00 -11.29 10.98
CA THR A 353 -27.19 -10.72 10.36
C THR A 353 -26.86 -9.44 9.59
N LYS A 354 -27.78 -9.01 8.71
CA LYS A 354 -27.70 -7.73 8.02
C LYS A 354 -27.58 -6.56 9.00
N ALA A 355 -28.45 -6.54 10.02
CA ALA A 355 -28.43 -5.48 11.03
C ALA A 355 -27.11 -5.43 11.81
N LEU A 356 -26.51 -6.59 12.11
CA LEU A 356 -25.21 -6.67 12.75
C LEU A 356 -24.09 -6.08 11.87
N VAL A 357 -24.04 -6.46 10.59
CA VAL A 357 -23.05 -5.94 9.63
C VAL A 357 -23.13 -4.41 9.54
N GLN A 358 -24.35 -3.86 9.47
CA GLN A 358 -24.56 -2.41 9.40
C GLN A 358 -24.07 -1.68 10.67
N LYS A 359 -24.42 -2.17 11.86
CA LYS A 359 -23.96 -1.59 13.14
C LYS A 359 -22.44 -1.68 13.29
N ARG A 360 -21.84 -2.79 12.87
CA ARG A 360 -20.38 -2.94 12.86
C ARG A 360 -19.75 -1.92 11.90
N ALA A 361 -20.32 -1.73 10.71
CA ALA A 361 -19.83 -0.76 9.75
C ALA A 361 -19.84 0.67 10.29
N GLU A 362 -20.89 1.06 11.02
CA GLU A 362 -20.97 2.37 11.70
C GLU A 362 -19.80 2.54 12.67
N ARG A 363 -19.63 1.62 13.59
CA ARG A 363 -18.55 1.66 14.60
C ARG A 363 -17.17 1.67 13.98
N ILE A 364 -16.92 0.78 13.02
CA ILE A 364 -15.63 0.67 12.34
C ILE A 364 -15.33 1.95 11.55
N SER A 365 -16.30 2.52 10.84
CA SER A 365 -16.08 3.73 10.05
C SER A 365 -15.79 4.96 10.92
N GLU A 366 -16.45 5.11 12.05
CA GLU A 366 -16.16 6.18 13.03
C GLU A 366 -14.73 6.08 13.55
N TYR A 367 -14.30 4.89 13.94
CA TYR A 367 -12.92 4.65 14.38
C TYR A 367 -11.92 4.94 13.26
N LEU A 368 -12.15 4.40 12.07
CA LEU A 368 -11.25 4.57 10.93
C LEU A 368 -11.05 6.03 10.54
N ILE A 369 -12.10 6.84 10.53
CA ILE A 369 -11.97 8.27 10.26
C ILE A 369 -11.06 8.94 11.30
N GLN A 370 -11.22 8.64 12.57
CA GLN A 370 -10.34 9.16 13.62
C GLN A 370 -8.90 8.67 13.42
N ALA A 371 -8.69 7.37 13.16
CA ALA A 371 -7.36 6.77 13.00
C ALA A 371 -6.62 7.27 11.74
N ILE A 372 -7.35 7.57 10.66
CA ILE A 372 -6.78 8.07 9.40
C ILE A 372 -6.36 9.54 9.53
N TYR A 373 -7.13 10.35 10.26
CA TYR A 373 -6.90 11.80 10.36
C TYR A 373 -6.16 12.24 11.64
N LYS A 374 -5.91 11.33 12.56
CA LYS A 374 -5.04 11.52 13.73
C LYS A 374 -3.56 11.48 13.34
#